data_e431b247ba6ea4bcba4f9762aab57979
#
_entry.id   e431b247ba6ea4bcba4f9762aab57979
#
_cell.length_a   1.000
_cell.length_b   1.000
_cell.length_c   1.000
_cell.angle_alpha   90.00
_cell.angle_beta   90.00
_cell.angle_gamma   90.00
#
_symmetry.space_group_name_H-M   'P 1'
#
loop_
_entity.id
_entity.type
_entity.pdbx_description
1 polymer ?
#
loop_
_entity_poly.entity_id
_entity_poly.type
_entity_poly.pdbx_seq_one_letter_code
_entity_poly.pdbx_strand_id
1 'polypeptide(L)'
;MAEKKLPHNTEAEKAVLGAMIRSSAMVSEAVAKLNVEDFFEENENHRAIFGAMYRLYNRGVPVDPQTITNELINAKELDISGAPEYLIELADAVISFEHFNDYVRIVQDQAVLRNFLRTLEDIVKTYYTKDINEISEFLALSEKKITDVTEKRRVGDFQRADQVAAKLAEELANLKTATSDDTVTGTPTGFPRLNVLTHGFHPGEFIVLAARPGIGKTALALNLAYNATTKANCPVAYFSLEMPASMLFKRLVSADANVEFDNLITGYNLNQNKRLNLQQSCERMATKKIYVDDTSGIKLLDLAAKCRKLKYKEPDLGLIVVDYIGLVTTNSKTKNESRQLEVQMISQTLKKLALELEVPIIGVAQLNRNVENRGGEPQLSDLRESGSIEQDADIVMMLHEKKFNTGSNSKNQLDKHNEEVLKAQENVTGATGDDIKLVDLFIRKNRSGRMGRVPLLFKKNFCRFDTLSEEAERRYNELESESINYLPSE
;
A
#
# COMPACT_ATOMS: atom_id res chain seq x y z
N MET A 1 -45.20 -10.39 -1.86
CA MET A 1 -44.40 -9.15 -1.91
C MET A 1 -44.52 -8.65 -3.35
N ALA A 2 -44.90 -7.38 -3.56
CA ALA A 2 -44.91 -6.84 -4.91
C ALA A 2 -43.49 -6.94 -5.48
N GLU A 3 -43.33 -7.50 -6.68
CA GLU A 3 -42.06 -7.55 -7.40
C GLU A 3 -41.59 -6.10 -7.60
N LYS A 4 -40.62 -5.68 -6.83
CA LYS A 4 -40.02 -4.36 -6.95
C LYS A 4 -39.12 -4.41 -8.20
N LYS A 5 -39.47 -3.64 -9.25
CA LYS A 5 -38.63 -3.56 -10.45
C LYS A 5 -37.19 -3.20 -10.06
N LEU A 6 -36.23 -3.69 -10.84
CA LEU A 6 -34.84 -3.33 -10.67
C LEU A 6 -34.65 -1.80 -10.79
N PRO A 7 -33.69 -1.21 -10.08
CA PRO A 7 -33.44 0.24 -10.10
C PRO A 7 -33.20 0.78 -11.49
N HIS A 8 -33.98 1.80 -11.90
CA HIS A 8 -33.87 2.47 -13.21
C HIS A 8 -34.45 3.88 -13.13
N ASN A 9 -34.08 4.72 -14.07
CA ASN A 9 -34.69 6.04 -14.24
C ASN A 9 -34.85 6.31 -15.74
N THR A 10 -36.02 5.96 -16.28
CA THR A 10 -36.34 6.11 -17.70
C THR A 10 -36.26 7.55 -18.18
N GLU A 11 -36.62 8.53 -17.36
CA GLU A 11 -36.58 9.95 -17.74
C GLU A 11 -35.13 10.45 -17.88
N ALA A 12 -34.23 10.00 -16.98
CA ALA A 12 -32.80 10.33 -17.11
C ALA A 12 -32.18 9.66 -18.35
N GLU A 13 -32.56 8.40 -18.66
CA GLU A 13 -32.12 7.72 -19.88
C GLU A 13 -32.58 8.48 -21.16
N LYS A 14 -33.86 8.89 -21.20
CA LYS A 14 -34.40 9.69 -22.31
C LYS A 14 -33.65 11.01 -22.46
N ALA A 15 -33.41 11.71 -21.36
CA ALA A 15 -32.70 12.98 -21.37
C ALA A 15 -31.26 12.83 -21.90
N VAL A 16 -30.55 11.76 -21.52
CA VAL A 16 -29.20 11.47 -22.05
C VAL A 16 -29.24 11.18 -23.53
N LEU A 17 -30.10 10.26 -23.98
CA LEU A 17 -30.22 9.87 -25.39
C LEU A 17 -30.64 11.06 -26.26
N GLY A 18 -31.63 11.84 -25.82
CA GLY A 18 -32.09 13.04 -26.53
C GLY A 18 -31.01 14.12 -26.67
N ALA A 19 -30.22 14.34 -25.60
CA ALA A 19 -29.09 15.26 -25.64
C ALA A 19 -28.01 14.82 -26.64
N MET A 20 -27.73 13.50 -26.70
CA MET A 20 -26.77 12.91 -27.65
C MET A 20 -27.23 13.10 -29.11
N ILE A 21 -28.54 13.00 -29.39
CA ILE A 21 -29.10 13.22 -30.74
C ILE A 21 -28.90 14.68 -31.17
N ARG A 22 -29.03 15.63 -30.24
CA ARG A 22 -28.97 17.06 -30.51
C ARG A 22 -27.57 17.67 -30.55
N SER A 23 -26.57 17.01 -29.95
CA SER A 23 -25.23 17.56 -29.79
C SER A 23 -24.15 16.49 -29.84
N SER A 24 -23.25 16.64 -30.80
CA SER A 24 -22.05 15.77 -30.91
C SER A 24 -21.11 15.84 -29.71
N ALA A 25 -21.07 17.01 -29.03
CA ALA A 25 -20.30 17.15 -27.79
C ALA A 25 -20.86 16.23 -26.68
N MET A 26 -22.19 16.12 -26.57
CA MET A 26 -22.86 15.25 -25.60
C MET A 26 -22.64 13.76 -25.92
N VAL A 27 -22.51 13.40 -27.22
CA VAL A 27 -22.16 12.06 -27.63
C VAL A 27 -20.77 11.66 -27.09
N SER A 28 -19.76 12.52 -27.28
CA SER A 28 -18.40 12.29 -26.78
C SER A 28 -18.39 12.12 -25.27
N GLU A 29 -19.13 12.96 -24.56
CA GLU A 29 -19.19 12.94 -23.10
C GLU A 29 -19.94 11.72 -22.56
N ALA A 30 -21.07 11.32 -23.17
CA ALA A 30 -21.81 10.14 -22.78
C ALA A 30 -21.02 8.87 -23.03
N VAL A 31 -20.40 8.73 -24.21
CA VAL A 31 -19.61 7.55 -24.59
C VAL A 31 -18.38 7.37 -23.70
N ALA A 32 -17.82 8.47 -23.20
CA ALA A 32 -16.70 8.41 -22.24
C ALA A 32 -17.14 7.89 -20.85
N LYS A 33 -18.41 8.08 -20.46
CA LYS A 33 -18.89 7.84 -19.09
C LYS A 33 -19.84 6.66 -18.96
N LEU A 34 -20.55 6.29 -20.02
CA LEU A 34 -21.60 5.27 -20.04
C LEU A 34 -21.26 4.12 -20.96
N ASN A 35 -21.71 2.92 -20.57
CA ASN A 35 -21.71 1.71 -21.38
C ASN A 35 -23.15 1.33 -21.76
N VAL A 36 -23.30 0.49 -22.80
CA VAL A 36 -24.60 -0.04 -23.22
C VAL A 36 -25.35 -0.73 -22.08
N GLU A 37 -24.62 -1.39 -21.18
CA GLU A 37 -25.16 -2.14 -20.04
C GLU A 37 -25.67 -1.26 -18.91
N ASP A 38 -25.33 0.05 -18.92
CA ASP A 38 -25.80 1.02 -17.91
C ASP A 38 -27.26 1.41 -18.12
N PHE A 39 -27.81 1.19 -19.32
CA PHE A 39 -29.21 1.38 -19.61
C PHE A 39 -30.05 0.19 -19.16
N PHE A 40 -31.31 0.46 -18.74
CA PHE A 40 -32.17 -0.57 -18.19
C PHE A 40 -32.59 -1.60 -19.26
N GLU A 41 -32.42 -2.89 -18.95
CA GLU A 41 -32.60 -3.96 -19.95
C GLU A 41 -34.03 -4.15 -20.42
N GLU A 42 -35.05 -3.85 -19.59
CA GLU A 42 -36.45 -3.87 -20.02
C GLU A 42 -36.78 -2.72 -20.98
N ASN A 43 -35.91 -1.71 -21.07
CA ASN A 43 -35.97 -0.65 -22.08
C ASN A 43 -35.04 -1.05 -23.26
N GLU A 44 -35.37 -2.11 -23.97
CA GLU A 44 -34.57 -2.62 -25.09
C GLU A 44 -34.26 -1.53 -26.12
N ASN A 45 -35.19 -0.61 -26.35
CA ASN A 45 -35.02 0.52 -27.27
C ASN A 45 -33.88 1.44 -26.82
N HIS A 46 -33.78 1.81 -25.54
CA HIS A 46 -32.73 2.70 -25.04
C HIS A 46 -31.34 2.08 -25.18
N ARG A 47 -31.21 0.79 -24.85
CA ARG A 47 -29.96 0.05 -25.01
C ARG A 47 -29.53 -0.05 -26.47
N ALA A 48 -30.47 -0.37 -27.37
CA ALA A 48 -30.21 -0.47 -28.81
C ALA A 48 -29.79 0.90 -29.39
N ILE A 49 -30.51 1.97 -29.03
CA ILE A 49 -30.22 3.34 -29.47
C ILE A 49 -28.84 3.79 -29.00
N PHE A 50 -28.51 3.63 -27.71
CA PHE A 50 -27.19 3.99 -27.21
C PHE A 50 -26.09 3.13 -27.86
N GLY A 51 -26.32 1.83 -28.05
CA GLY A 51 -25.42 0.92 -28.75
C GLY A 51 -25.13 1.38 -30.18
N ALA A 52 -26.17 1.79 -30.92
CA ALA A 52 -26.03 2.34 -32.28
C ALA A 52 -25.22 3.64 -32.28
N MET A 53 -25.52 4.57 -31.36
CA MET A 53 -24.76 5.83 -31.21
C MET A 53 -23.28 5.56 -30.87
N TYR A 54 -23.00 4.61 -29.97
CA TYR A 54 -21.65 4.20 -29.59
C TYR A 54 -20.87 3.64 -30.81
N ARG A 55 -21.51 2.78 -31.63
CA ARG A 55 -20.88 2.23 -32.83
C ARG A 55 -20.62 3.31 -33.89
N LEU A 56 -21.57 4.23 -34.11
CA LEU A 56 -21.41 5.37 -35.02
C LEU A 56 -20.26 6.28 -34.59
N TYR A 57 -20.21 6.65 -33.31
CA TYR A 57 -19.15 7.49 -32.73
C TYR A 57 -17.76 6.85 -32.94
N ASN A 58 -17.59 5.57 -32.64
CA ASN A 58 -16.33 4.87 -32.81
C ASN A 58 -15.87 4.76 -34.27
N ARG A 59 -16.80 4.82 -35.22
CA ARG A 59 -16.53 4.86 -36.68
C ARG A 59 -16.35 6.28 -37.22
N GLY A 60 -16.46 7.30 -36.36
CA GLY A 60 -16.36 8.71 -36.78
C GLY A 60 -17.53 9.16 -37.68
N VAL A 61 -18.68 8.49 -37.62
CA VAL A 61 -19.90 8.84 -38.38
C VAL A 61 -20.74 9.78 -37.51
N PRO A 62 -21.29 10.86 -38.09
CA PRO A 62 -22.19 11.77 -37.37
C PRO A 62 -23.38 11.01 -36.74
N VAL A 63 -23.74 11.38 -35.52
CA VAL A 63 -24.86 10.81 -34.77
C VAL A 63 -26.07 11.71 -34.96
N ASP A 64 -27.02 11.30 -35.78
CA ASP A 64 -28.29 11.96 -36.06
C ASP A 64 -29.41 10.91 -36.21
N PRO A 65 -30.71 11.31 -36.17
CA PRO A 65 -31.83 10.34 -36.23
C PRO A 65 -31.77 9.41 -37.43
N GLN A 66 -31.25 9.87 -38.58
CA GLN A 66 -31.22 9.08 -39.82
C GLN A 66 -30.08 8.06 -39.79
N THR A 67 -28.89 8.44 -39.32
CA THR A 67 -27.74 7.55 -39.18
C THR A 67 -28.00 6.48 -38.10
N ILE A 68 -28.62 6.85 -36.97
CA ILE A 68 -29.02 5.93 -35.89
C ILE A 68 -30.03 4.90 -36.44
N THR A 69 -31.07 5.36 -37.14
CA THR A 69 -32.08 4.47 -37.73
C THR A 69 -31.44 3.44 -38.67
N ASN A 70 -30.57 3.90 -39.57
CA ASN A 70 -29.86 3.00 -40.48
C ASN A 70 -28.97 1.98 -39.74
N GLU A 71 -28.29 2.39 -38.66
CA GLU A 71 -27.46 1.53 -37.86
C GLU A 71 -28.30 0.44 -37.14
N LEU A 72 -29.46 0.83 -36.59
CA LEU A 72 -30.38 -0.07 -35.91
C LEU A 72 -30.96 -1.11 -36.88
N ILE A 73 -31.32 -0.69 -38.11
CA ILE A 73 -31.78 -1.61 -39.17
C ILE A 73 -30.69 -2.59 -39.54
N ASN A 74 -29.47 -2.13 -39.76
CA ASN A 74 -28.33 -2.98 -40.13
C ASN A 74 -28.00 -4.00 -39.04
N ALA A 75 -28.15 -3.63 -37.78
CA ALA A 75 -27.92 -4.50 -36.63
C ALA A 75 -29.08 -5.46 -36.32
N LYS A 76 -30.27 -5.30 -36.99
CA LYS A 76 -31.52 -6.02 -36.69
C LYS A 76 -31.96 -5.92 -35.23
N GLU A 77 -31.69 -4.75 -34.60
CA GLU A 77 -31.93 -4.51 -33.17
C GLU A 77 -33.29 -3.85 -32.88
N LEU A 78 -34.03 -3.39 -33.90
CA LEU A 78 -35.34 -2.74 -33.70
C LEU A 78 -36.34 -3.12 -34.83
N ASP A 79 -37.61 -3.31 -34.46
CA ASP A 79 -38.69 -3.38 -35.39
C ASP A 79 -38.95 -1.98 -35.98
N ILE A 80 -38.94 -1.91 -37.31
CA ILE A 80 -38.75 -0.65 -38.10
C ILE A 80 -39.87 0.35 -37.91
N SER A 81 -41.03 -0.04 -37.37
CA SER A 81 -42.29 0.72 -37.46
C SER A 81 -42.45 1.87 -36.49
N GLY A 82 -41.48 2.20 -35.62
CA GLY A 82 -41.59 3.29 -34.66
C GLY A 82 -40.29 4.01 -34.31
N ALA A 83 -39.14 3.59 -34.87
CA ALA A 83 -37.83 4.10 -34.47
C ALA A 83 -37.59 5.58 -34.81
N PRO A 84 -37.95 6.10 -36.01
CA PRO A 84 -37.69 7.49 -36.34
C PRO A 84 -38.52 8.45 -35.50
N GLU A 85 -39.79 8.16 -35.26
CA GLU A 85 -40.70 8.97 -34.45
C GLU A 85 -40.23 9.04 -33.00
N TYR A 86 -39.79 7.91 -32.44
CA TYR A 86 -39.28 7.87 -31.09
C TYR A 86 -37.93 8.60 -30.90
N LEU A 87 -37.06 8.60 -31.90
CA LEU A 87 -35.82 9.37 -31.88
C LEU A 87 -36.10 10.89 -31.91
N ILE A 88 -37.14 11.31 -32.67
CA ILE A 88 -37.57 12.71 -32.68
C ILE A 88 -38.17 13.09 -31.31
N GLU A 89 -39.02 12.23 -30.73
CA GLU A 89 -39.57 12.43 -29.38
C GLU A 89 -38.46 12.61 -28.33
N LEU A 90 -37.41 11.77 -28.37
CA LEU A 90 -36.27 11.88 -27.48
C LEU A 90 -35.53 13.21 -27.67
N ALA A 91 -35.31 13.63 -28.90
CA ALA A 91 -34.64 14.89 -29.20
C ALA A 91 -35.45 16.09 -28.72
N ASP A 92 -36.78 16.08 -28.86
CA ASP A 92 -37.69 17.18 -28.48
C ASP A 92 -37.88 17.25 -26.96
N ALA A 93 -37.71 16.16 -26.22
CA ALA A 93 -37.83 16.13 -24.77
C ALA A 93 -36.70 16.91 -24.07
N VAL A 94 -35.58 17.20 -24.72
CA VAL A 94 -34.43 17.90 -24.12
C VAL A 94 -34.54 19.40 -24.33
N ILE A 95 -34.81 20.12 -23.26
CA ILE A 95 -34.94 21.59 -23.27
C ILE A 95 -33.57 22.29 -23.08
N SER A 96 -32.68 21.73 -22.24
CA SER A 96 -31.37 22.31 -21.92
C SER A 96 -30.33 21.22 -21.71
N PHE A 97 -29.05 21.53 -22.00
CA PHE A 97 -27.91 20.66 -21.75
C PHE A 97 -27.26 20.91 -20.38
N GLU A 98 -27.75 21.86 -19.62
CA GLU A 98 -27.14 22.32 -18.36
C GLU A 98 -27.02 21.19 -17.32
N HIS A 99 -28.02 20.28 -17.26
CA HIS A 99 -28.09 19.18 -16.33
C HIS A 99 -27.68 17.82 -16.94
N PHE A 100 -27.03 17.82 -18.10
CA PHE A 100 -26.66 16.59 -18.79
C PHE A 100 -25.83 15.68 -17.91
N ASN A 101 -24.84 16.21 -17.23
CA ASN A 101 -23.97 15.44 -16.34
C ASN A 101 -24.72 14.84 -15.13
N ASP A 102 -25.73 15.53 -14.63
CA ASP A 102 -26.57 15.02 -13.55
C ASP A 102 -27.38 13.81 -14.03
N TYR A 103 -27.94 13.85 -15.23
CA TYR A 103 -28.66 12.73 -15.82
C TYR A 103 -27.74 11.54 -16.11
N VAL A 104 -26.54 11.76 -16.65
CA VAL A 104 -25.51 10.72 -16.83
C VAL A 104 -25.20 10.05 -15.49
N ARG A 105 -25.00 10.82 -14.43
CA ARG A 105 -24.74 10.32 -13.10
C ARG A 105 -25.90 9.49 -12.55
N ILE A 106 -27.15 9.94 -12.75
CA ILE A 106 -28.33 9.17 -12.32
C ILE A 106 -28.36 7.81 -13.02
N VAL A 107 -28.12 7.76 -14.35
CA VAL A 107 -28.07 6.50 -15.10
C VAL A 107 -26.97 5.57 -14.55
N GLN A 108 -25.78 6.10 -14.29
CA GLN A 108 -24.67 5.35 -13.69
C GLN A 108 -25.02 4.80 -12.31
N ASP A 109 -25.57 5.65 -11.42
CA ASP A 109 -25.91 5.23 -10.05
C ASP A 109 -26.97 4.12 -10.05
N GLN A 110 -27.97 4.20 -10.96
CA GLN A 110 -28.97 3.14 -11.11
C GLN A 110 -28.38 1.85 -11.69
N ALA A 111 -27.45 1.96 -12.63
CA ALA A 111 -26.74 0.79 -13.18
C ALA A 111 -25.87 0.09 -12.13
N VAL A 112 -25.12 0.84 -11.31
CA VAL A 112 -24.33 0.29 -10.21
C VAL A 112 -25.23 -0.46 -9.22
N LEU A 113 -26.36 0.16 -8.85
CA LEU A 113 -27.31 -0.46 -7.92
C LEU A 113 -27.93 -1.74 -8.50
N ARG A 114 -28.26 -1.78 -9.79
CA ARG A 114 -28.71 -2.99 -10.48
C ARG A 114 -27.66 -4.10 -10.45
N ASN A 115 -26.43 -3.77 -10.83
CA ASN A 115 -25.31 -4.71 -10.84
C ASN A 115 -25.02 -5.27 -9.45
N PHE A 116 -25.11 -4.43 -8.41
CA PHE A 116 -24.97 -4.86 -7.02
C PHE A 116 -26.06 -5.84 -6.62
N LEU A 117 -27.34 -5.54 -6.90
CA LEU A 117 -28.46 -6.44 -6.60
C LEU A 117 -28.33 -7.78 -7.33
N ARG A 118 -27.97 -7.77 -8.62
CA ARG A 118 -27.72 -9.01 -9.38
C ARG A 118 -26.57 -9.83 -8.80
N THR A 119 -25.52 -9.16 -8.34
CA THR A 119 -24.39 -9.84 -7.69
C THR A 119 -24.83 -10.53 -6.40
N LEU A 120 -25.67 -9.86 -5.60
CA LEU A 120 -26.27 -10.48 -4.39
C LEU A 120 -27.14 -11.68 -4.75
N GLU A 121 -28.01 -11.57 -5.77
CA GLU A 121 -28.82 -12.68 -6.26
C GLU A 121 -27.97 -13.85 -6.74
N ASP A 122 -26.88 -13.59 -7.47
CA ASP A 122 -25.97 -14.62 -7.94
C ASP A 122 -25.22 -15.30 -6.76
N ILE A 123 -24.85 -14.55 -5.74
CA ILE A 123 -24.27 -15.11 -4.50
C ILE A 123 -25.28 -16.04 -3.81
N VAL A 124 -26.51 -15.57 -3.64
CA VAL A 124 -27.59 -16.37 -3.04
C VAL A 124 -27.89 -17.63 -3.87
N LYS A 125 -27.98 -17.49 -5.19
CA LYS A 125 -28.15 -18.61 -6.12
C LYS A 125 -26.99 -19.61 -6.04
N THR A 126 -25.77 -19.13 -5.94
CA THR A 126 -24.58 -19.98 -5.79
C THR A 126 -24.65 -20.80 -4.51
N TYR A 127 -25.13 -20.23 -3.40
CA TYR A 127 -25.34 -20.93 -2.15
C TYR A 127 -26.31 -22.11 -2.28
N TYR A 128 -27.43 -21.92 -2.99
CA TYR A 128 -28.43 -22.96 -3.16
C TYR A 128 -28.13 -24.01 -4.24
N THR A 129 -27.23 -23.71 -5.19
CA THR A 129 -26.97 -24.59 -6.34
C THR A 129 -25.64 -25.35 -6.26
N LYS A 130 -24.71 -24.93 -5.43
CA LYS A 130 -23.39 -25.57 -5.28
C LYS A 130 -23.22 -26.15 -3.88
N ASP A 131 -22.70 -27.37 -3.81
CA ASP A 131 -22.22 -27.92 -2.53
C ASP A 131 -21.01 -27.09 -2.05
N ILE A 132 -21.24 -26.39 -0.94
CA ILE A 132 -20.20 -25.56 -0.32
C ILE A 132 -19.36 -26.46 0.58
N ASN A 133 -18.23 -26.93 0.07
CA ASN A 133 -17.31 -27.77 0.83
C ASN A 133 -16.47 -26.96 1.83
N GLU A 134 -16.22 -25.68 1.57
CA GLU A 134 -15.47 -24.78 2.47
C GLU A 134 -16.17 -23.42 2.58
N ILE A 135 -16.66 -23.11 3.77
CA ILE A 135 -17.33 -21.81 4.07
C ILE A 135 -16.40 -20.63 3.80
N SER A 136 -15.11 -20.76 4.11
CA SER A 136 -14.10 -19.71 3.88
C SER A 136 -13.91 -19.39 2.40
N GLU A 137 -13.97 -20.39 1.51
CA GLU A 137 -13.86 -20.19 0.05
C GLU A 137 -15.09 -19.46 -0.50
N PHE A 138 -16.28 -19.85 -0.04
CA PHE A 138 -17.53 -19.18 -0.45
C PHE A 138 -17.58 -17.71 0.00
N LEU A 139 -17.18 -17.42 1.26
CA LEU A 139 -17.15 -16.07 1.78
C LEU A 139 -16.13 -15.20 1.02
N ALA A 140 -14.91 -15.70 0.75
CA ALA A 140 -13.90 -14.99 -0.01
C ALA A 140 -14.35 -14.70 -1.46
N LEU A 141 -15.02 -15.65 -2.10
CA LEU A 141 -15.57 -15.46 -3.45
C LEU A 141 -16.69 -14.42 -3.46
N SER A 142 -17.55 -14.45 -2.46
CA SER A 142 -18.66 -13.49 -2.30
C SER A 142 -18.15 -12.07 -2.05
N GLU A 143 -17.17 -11.92 -1.15
CA GLU A 143 -16.50 -10.65 -0.88
C GLU A 143 -15.83 -10.08 -2.14
N LYS A 144 -15.12 -10.93 -2.89
CA LYS A 144 -14.51 -10.52 -4.17
C LYS A 144 -15.56 -10.01 -5.15
N LYS A 145 -16.68 -10.72 -5.37
CA LYS A 145 -17.74 -10.30 -6.30
C LYS A 145 -18.36 -8.95 -5.88
N ILE A 146 -18.57 -8.73 -4.59
CA ILE A 146 -19.10 -7.47 -4.06
C ILE A 146 -18.09 -6.34 -4.28
N THR A 147 -16.82 -6.58 -3.99
CA THR A 147 -15.74 -5.61 -4.19
C THR A 147 -15.59 -5.23 -5.65
N ASP A 148 -15.59 -6.20 -6.56
CA ASP A 148 -15.47 -5.96 -8.01
C ASP A 148 -16.58 -5.01 -8.53
N VAL A 149 -17.80 -5.10 -8.00
CA VAL A 149 -18.91 -4.19 -8.37
C VAL A 149 -18.71 -2.79 -7.79
N THR A 150 -18.21 -2.69 -6.56
CA THR A 150 -17.98 -1.39 -5.91
C THR A 150 -16.74 -0.68 -6.44
N GLU A 151 -15.72 -1.42 -6.86
CA GLU A 151 -14.49 -0.87 -7.47
C GLU A 151 -14.74 -0.33 -8.89
N LYS A 152 -15.62 -0.96 -9.70
CA LYS A 152 -16.02 -0.44 -11.02
C LYS A 152 -16.58 1.00 -10.94
N ARG A 153 -17.14 1.41 -9.79
CA ARG A 153 -17.53 2.79 -9.52
C ARG A 153 -16.34 3.74 -9.33
N ARG A 154 -15.16 3.21 -8.98
CA ARG A 154 -13.93 3.96 -8.68
C ARG A 154 -12.96 4.06 -9.86
N VAL A 155 -13.36 3.65 -11.06
CA VAL A 155 -12.59 4.00 -12.27
C VAL A 155 -12.70 5.52 -12.41
N GLY A 156 -11.75 6.22 -11.78
CA GLY A 156 -11.71 7.66 -11.73
C GLY A 156 -11.58 8.22 -13.14
N ASP A 157 -12.35 9.24 -13.45
CA ASP A 157 -12.16 10.09 -14.63
C ASP A 157 -10.73 10.64 -14.65
N PHE A 158 -10.20 10.90 -15.83
CA PHE A 158 -8.97 11.67 -15.99
C PHE A 158 -9.11 12.98 -15.23
N GLN A 159 -8.21 13.23 -14.29
CA GLN A 159 -8.17 14.52 -13.63
C GLN A 159 -7.56 15.55 -14.57
N ARG A 160 -8.26 16.66 -14.76
CA ARG A 160 -7.73 17.78 -15.56
C ARG A 160 -6.58 18.45 -14.81
N ALA A 161 -5.58 18.89 -15.55
CA ALA A 161 -4.39 19.53 -14.98
C ALA A 161 -4.73 20.76 -14.11
N ASP A 162 -5.79 21.52 -14.46
CA ASP A 162 -6.25 22.66 -13.67
C ASP A 162 -6.78 22.25 -12.29
N GLN A 163 -7.51 21.13 -12.20
CA GLN A 163 -8.01 20.59 -10.92
C GLN A 163 -6.86 20.08 -10.03
N VAL A 164 -5.88 19.40 -10.64
CA VAL A 164 -4.69 18.93 -9.93
C VAL A 164 -3.84 20.10 -9.45
N ALA A 165 -3.66 21.14 -10.31
CA ALA A 165 -2.92 22.35 -9.96
C ALA A 165 -3.59 23.14 -8.81
N ALA A 166 -4.93 23.23 -8.80
CA ALA A 166 -5.65 23.87 -7.72
C ALA A 166 -5.44 23.17 -6.36
N LYS A 167 -5.53 21.82 -6.34
CA LYS A 167 -5.23 21.03 -5.12
C LYS A 167 -3.79 21.23 -4.67
N LEU A 168 -2.84 21.16 -5.61
CA LEU A 168 -1.42 21.36 -5.29
C LEU A 168 -1.17 22.78 -4.75
N ALA A 169 -1.82 23.81 -5.27
CA ALA A 169 -1.70 25.17 -4.77
C ALA A 169 -2.22 25.30 -3.33
N GLU A 170 -3.29 24.61 -2.98
CA GLU A 170 -3.82 24.55 -1.63
C GLU A 170 -2.86 23.81 -0.68
N GLU A 171 -2.32 22.67 -1.10
CA GLU A 171 -1.29 21.94 -0.35
C GLU A 171 -0.05 22.80 -0.11
N LEU A 172 0.45 23.50 -1.14
CA LEU A 172 1.60 24.39 -1.02
C LEU A 172 1.33 25.58 -0.08
N ALA A 173 0.11 26.12 -0.07
CA ALA A 173 -0.28 27.19 0.83
C ALA A 173 -0.30 26.74 2.32
N ASN A 174 -0.57 25.44 2.53
CA ASN A 174 -0.60 24.82 3.87
C ASN A 174 0.78 24.31 4.34
N LEU A 175 1.77 24.21 3.43
CA LEU A 175 3.14 23.85 3.80
C LEU A 175 3.74 24.92 4.71
N LYS A 176 4.06 24.53 5.93
CA LYS A 176 4.84 25.39 6.85
C LYS A 176 6.21 25.62 6.23
N THR A 177 6.65 26.88 6.21
CA THR A 177 8.00 27.23 5.74
C THR A 177 9.03 26.48 6.60
N ALA A 178 9.62 25.45 6.03
CA ALA A 178 10.64 24.66 6.71
C ALA A 178 11.95 25.45 6.77
N THR A 179 12.53 25.56 7.94
CA THR A 179 13.80 26.27 8.18
C THR A 179 15.01 25.32 8.16
N SER A 180 14.80 24.01 8.02
CA SER A 180 15.84 22.98 8.01
C SER A 180 15.53 21.83 7.06
N ASP A 181 16.56 21.12 6.59
CA ASP A 181 16.48 19.88 5.77
C ASP A 181 15.80 18.72 6.52
N ASP A 182 15.55 18.85 7.84
CA ASP A 182 14.94 17.82 8.70
C ASP A 182 13.41 17.79 8.67
N THR A 183 12.78 18.47 7.74
CA THR A 183 11.31 18.51 7.67
C THR A 183 10.74 17.16 7.29
N VAL A 184 9.96 16.59 8.20
CA VAL A 184 9.23 15.34 7.99
C VAL A 184 7.81 15.66 7.52
N THR A 185 7.49 15.29 6.28
CA THR A 185 6.17 15.51 5.67
C THR A 185 5.29 14.27 5.72
N GLY A 186 5.92 13.09 5.76
CA GLY A 186 5.25 11.80 5.93
C GLY A 186 5.22 11.29 7.38
N THR A 187 4.88 10.02 7.57
CA THR A 187 4.96 9.34 8.87
C THR A 187 6.42 9.28 9.32
N PRO A 188 6.79 9.87 10.49
CA PRO A 188 8.17 9.95 10.94
C PRO A 188 8.74 8.58 11.28
N THR A 189 9.95 8.31 10.82
CA THR A 189 10.66 7.05 11.07
C THR A 189 11.21 6.96 12.51
N GLY A 190 11.44 8.10 13.11
CA GLY A 190 12.10 8.21 14.42
C GLY A 190 13.62 8.27 14.36
N PHE A 191 14.20 8.08 13.19
CA PHE A 191 15.63 8.17 12.92
C PHE A 191 15.91 9.43 12.08
N PRO A 192 16.55 10.48 12.64
CA PRO A 192 16.72 11.76 11.94
C PRO A 192 17.38 11.62 10.56
N ARG A 193 18.47 10.88 10.43
CA ARG A 193 19.12 10.65 9.13
C ARG A 193 18.24 9.94 8.12
N LEU A 194 17.43 8.99 8.55
CA LEU A 194 16.47 8.34 7.68
C LEU A 194 15.39 9.32 7.22
N ASN A 195 14.93 10.18 8.12
CA ASN A 195 13.99 11.24 7.77
C ASN A 195 14.56 12.25 6.76
N VAL A 196 15.84 12.63 6.87
CA VAL A 196 16.50 13.50 5.87
C VAL A 196 16.52 12.87 4.48
N LEU A 197 16.63 11.54 4.38
CA LEU A 197 16.67 10.84 3.10
C LEU A 197 15.28 10.54 2.53
N THR A 198 14.27 10.35 3.39
CA THR A 198 12.92 9.92 2.99
C THR A 198 11.84 10.97 3.22
N HIS A 199 12.12 12.01 4.03
CA HIS A 199 11.13 12.96 4.56
C HIS A 199 9.98 12.30 5.34
N GLY A 200 10.22 11.09 5.90
CA GLY A 200 9.22 10.20 6.48
C GLY A 200 8.63 9.26 5.44
N PHE A 201 7.68 8.42 5.82
CA PHE A 201 6.99 7.52 4.90
C PHE A 201 5.65 8.14 4.46
N HIS A 202 5.45 8.25 3.14
CA HIS A 202 4.30 8.96 2.59
C HIS A 202 3.13 8.02 2.29
N PRO A 203 1.90 8.54 2.30
CA PRO A 203 0.72 7.81 1.88
C PRO A 203 0.90 7.17 0.50
N GLY A 204 0.49 5.92 0.36
CA GLY A 204 0.59 5.17 -0.90
C GLY A 204 1.96 4.58 -1.20
N GLU A 205 2.98 4.78 -0.36
CA GLU A 205 4.30 4.17 -0.56
C GLU A 205 4.32 2.70 -0.11
N PHE A 206 4.93 1.86 -0.93
CA PHE A 206 5.32 0.51 -0.55
C PHE A 206 6.81 0.48 -0.28
N ILE A 207 7.17 0.24 0.98
CA ILE A 207 8.53 0.23 1.51
C ILE A 207 8.95 -1.21 1.78
N VAL A 208 10.13 -1.61 1.32
CA VAL A 208 10.70 -2.92 1.61
C VAL A 208 11.86 -2.77 2.57
N LEU A 209 11.79 -3.48 3.70
CA LEU A 209 12.87 -3.61 4.66
C LEU A 209 13.46 -5.02 4.59
N ALA A 210 14.66 -5.14 4.03
CA ALA A 210 15.31 -6.42 3.83
C ALA A 210 16.55 -6.59 4.69
N ALA A 211 16.76 -7.81 5.20
CA ALA A 211 17.96 -8.17 5.96
C ALA A 211 18.23 -9.67 5.91
N ARG A 212 19.45 -10.06 6.25
CA ARG A 212 19.76 -11.46 6.59
C ARG A 212 19.18 -11.82 7.98
N PRO A 213 18.88 -13.11 8.23
CA PRO A 213 18.46 -13.56 9.55
C PRO A 213 19.43 -13.13 10.65
N GLY A 214 18.91 -12.72 11.80
CA GLY A 214 19.70 -12.36 12.98
C GLY A 214 20.28 -10.93 13.00
N ILE A 215 20.16 -10.14 11.92
CA ILE A 215 20.68 -8.75 11.86
C ILE A 215 19.72 -7.74 12.51
N GLY A 216 18.47 -8.13 12.81
CA GLY A 216 17.54 -7.27 13.52
C GLY A 216 16.40 -6.69 12.68
N LYS A 217 16.05 -7.28 11.51
CA LYS A 217 14.96 -6.81 10.63
C LYS A 217 13.65 -6.55 11.38
N THR A 218 13.16 -7.53 12.15
CA THR A 218 11.95 -7.44 12.98
C THR A 218 12.07 -6.37 14.06
N ALA A 219 13.25 -6.25 14.69
CA ALA A 219 13.49 -5.23 15.71
C ALA A 219 13.43 -3.81 15.10
N LEU A 220 14.02 -3.60 13.92
CA LEU A 220 13.94 -2.30 13.24
C LEU A 220 12.50 -2.00 12.79
N ALA A 221 11.80 -2.94 12.18
CA ALA A 221 10.40 -2.78 11.79
C ALA A 221 9.51 -2.42 12.97
N LEU A 222 9.74 -3.07 14.11
CA LEU A 222 9.02 -2.81 15.36
C LEU A 222 9.36 -1.43 15.95
N ASN A 223 10.63 -1.01 15.87
CA ASN A 223 11.04 0.34 16.31
C ASN A 223 10.43 1.43 15.40
N LEU A 224 10.36 1.22 14.07
CA LEU A 224 9.68 2.12 13.15
C LEU A 224 8.19 2.25 13.49
N ALA A 225 7.51 1.12 13.72
CA ALA A 225 6.11 1.08 14.14
C ALA A 225 5.88 1.83 15.45
N TYR A 226 6.74 1.62 16.45
CA TYR A 226 6.66 2.30 17.73
C TYR A 226 6.91 3.82 17.62
N ASN A 227 7.91 4.20 16.83
CA ASN A 227 8.21 5.59 16.57
C ASN A 227 7.05 6.32 15.86
N ALA A 228 6.37 5.69 14.93
CA ALA A 228 5.18 6.24 14.28
C ALA A 228 4.07 6.55 15.30
N THR A 229 3.81 5.64 16.24
CA THR A 229 2.79 5.87 17.28
C THR A 229 3.20 6.88 18.33
N THR A 230 4.50 7.07 18.58
CA THR A 230 4.99 8.01 19.62
C THR A 230 5.22 9.40 19.09
N LYS A 231 5.73 9.55 17.86
CA LYS A 231 6.09 10.85 17.27
C LYS A 231 4.99 11.46 16.42
N ALA A 232 4.23 10.64 15.67
CA ALA A 232 3.09 11.11 14.87
C ALA A 232 1.74 10.90 15.56
N ASN A 233 1.71 10.14 16.65
CA ASN A 233 0.47 9.72 17.35
C ASN A 233 -0.54 9.04 16.41
N CYS A 234 -0.07 8.40 15.33
CA CYS A 234 -0.93 7.71 14.37
C CYS A 234 -1.11 6.23 14.76
N PRO A 235 -2.27 5.63 14.47
CA PRO A 235 -2.47 4.20 14.60
C PRO A 235 -1.57 3.42 13.64
N VAL A 236 -1.10 2.24 14.07
CA VAL A 236 -0.26 1.35 13.28
C VAL A 236 -0.84 -0.06 13.28
N ALA A 237 -0.91 -0.69 12.09
CA ALA A 237 -1.19 -2.10 11.94
C ALA A 237 0.12 -2.90 11.82
N TYR A 238 0.28 -3.95 12.58
CA TYR A 238 1.46 -4.83 12.53
C TYR A 238 1.03 -6.28 12.34
N PHE A 239 1.31 -6.85 11.17
CA PHE A 239 1.11 -8.27 10.89
C PHE A 239 2.39 -9.03 11.24
N SER A 240 2.35 -9.81 12.32
CA SER A 240 3.45 -10.61 12.80
C SER A 240 3.25 -12.07 12.42
N LEU A 241 3.75 -12.46 11.26
CA LEU A 241 3.50 -13.79 10.71
C LEU A 241 4.48 -14.86 11.22
N GLU A 242 5.59 -14.42 11.82
CA GLU A 242 6.65 -15.30 12.35
C GLU A 242 6.57 -15.43 13.87
N MET A 243 6.09 -14.41 14.57
CA MET A 243 6.17 -14.33 16.03
C MET A 243 4.80 -14.02 16.67
N PRO A 244 4.48 -14.63 17.83
CA PRO A 244 3.28 -14.28 18.59
C PRO A 244 3.28 -12.80 19.04
N ALA A 245 2.10 -12.19 19.10
CA ALA A 245 1.91 -10.80 19.55
C ALA A 245 2.52 -10.56 20.95
N SER A 246 2.38 -11.51 21.86
CA SER A 246 2.96 -11.43 23.21
C SER A 246 4.49 -11.27 23.19
N MET A 247 5.17 -11.94 22.25
CA MET A 247 6.63 -11.86 22.13
C MET A 247 7.06 -10.51 21.53
N LEU A 248 6.28 -9.97 20.57
CA LEU A 248 6.51 -8.61 20.05
C LEU A 248 6.37 -7.55 21.12
N PHE A 249 5.30 -7.61 21.92
CA PHE A 249 5.10 -6.66 23.02
C PHE A 249 6.20 -6.76 24.09
N LYS A 250 6.70 -7.98 24.39
CA LYS A 250 7.86 -8.12 25.28
C LYS A 250 9.10 -7.41 24.73
N ARG A 251 9.36 -7.48 23.42
CA ARG A 251 10.46 -6.75 22.77
C ARG A 251 10.28 -5.23 22.84
N LEU A 252 9.07 -4.73 22.60
CA LEU A 252 8.75 -3.30 22.74
C LEU A 252 8.97 -2.80 24.16
N VAL A 253 8.43 -3.52 25.14
CA VAL A 253 8.57 -3.18 26.56
C VAL A 253 10.03 -3.25 26.99
N SER A 254 10.81 -4.25 26.55
CA SER A 254 12.27 -4.33 26.80
C SER A 254 12.99 -3.09 26.26
N ALA A 255 12.70 -2.70 25.03
CA ALA A 255 13.31 -1.52 24.38
C ALA A 255 12.95 -0.21 25.08
N ASP A 256 11.67 -0.01 25.44
CA ASP A 256 11.15 1.21 26.04
C ASP A 256 11.53 1.36 27.52
N ALA A 257 11.48 0.26 28.29
CA ALA A 257 11.86 0.24 29.70
C ALA A 257 13.39 0.23 29.92
N ASN A 258 14.17 0.04 28.85
CA ASN A 258 15.62 -0.18 28.90
C ASN A 258 16.00 -1.32 29.87
N VAL A 259 15.28 -2.45 29.74
CA VAL A 259 15.52 -3.70 30.48
C VAL A 259 15.84 -4.80 29.50
N GLU A 260 16.91 -5.55 29.74
CA GLU A 260 17.35 -6.62 28.87
C GLU A 260 16.22 -7.65 28.63
N PHE A 261 16.06 -8.08 27.39
CA PHE A 261 15.02 -8.99 26.98
C PHE A 261 15.10 -10.34 27.74
N ASP A 262 16.29 -10.87 27.96
CA ASP A 262 16.49 -12.08 28.72
C ASP A 262 16.04 -11.97 30.18
N ASN A 263 16.28 -10.82 30.82
CA ASN A 263 15.80 -10.55 32.17
C ASN A 263 14.26 -10.54 32.23
N LEU A 264 13.62 -10.02 31.18
CA LEU A 264 12.16 -10.00 31.09
C LEU A 264 11.56 -11.40 30.83
N ILE A 265 12.28 -12.27 30.09
CA ILE A 265 11.82 -13.62 29.82
C ILE A 265 12.02 -14.54 31.03
N THR A 266 13.20 -14.47 31.65
CA THR A 266 13.59 -15.39 32.72
C THR A 266 13.16 -14.92 34.12
N GLY A 267 12.89 -13.62 34.27
CA GLY A 267 12.68 -13.00 35.58
C GLY A 267 13.98 -12.81 36.38
N TYR A 268 15.13 -13.23 35.81
CA TYR A 268 16.43 -13.10 36.46
C TYR A 268 16.87 -11.64 36.52
N ASN A 269 17.53 -11.23 37.60
CA ASN A 269 18.08 -9.88 37.80
C ASN A 269 17.06 -8.71 37.62
N LEU A 270 15.78 -8.97 37.89
CA LEU A 270 14.72 -7.97 37.93
C LEU A 270 14.60 -7.37 39.33
N ASN A 271 15.42 -6.36 39.61
CA ASN A 271 15.31 -5.58 40.84
C ASN A 271 14.02 -4.70 40.82
N GLN A 272 13.71 -4.07 41.94
CA GLN A 272 12.48 -3.27 42.10
C GLN A 272 12.37 -2.13 41.08
N ASN A 273 13.49 -1.46 40.77
CA ASN A 273 13.51 -0.36 39.78
C ASN A 273 13.23 -0.88 38.36
N LYS A 274 13.84 -2.01 37.95
CA LYS A 274 13.56 -2.61 36.65
C LYS A 274 12.09 -3.05 36.54
N ARG A 275 11.49 -3.60 37.61
CA ARG A 275 10.07 -3.96 37.65
C ARG A 275 9.17 -2.73 37.49
N LEU A 276 9.49 -1.64 38.18
CA LEU A 276 8.77 -0.37 38.05
C LEU A 276 8.85 0.19 36.62
N ASN A 277 10.05 0.19 36.02
CA ASN A 277 10.24 0.64 34.62
C ASN A 277 9.42 -0.20 33.65
N LEU A 278 9.40 -1.52 33.84
CA LEU A 278 8.60 -2.42 33.02
C LEU A 278 7.09 -2.15 33.16
N GLN A 279 6.60 -1.94 34.38
CA GLN A 279 5.21 -1.59 34.62
C GLN A 279 4.83 -0.26 33.96
N GLN A 280 5.64 0.79 34.14
CA GLN A 280 5.41 2.07 33.49
C GLN A 280 5.46 1.98 31.97
N SER A 281 6.35 1.15 31.41
CA SER A 281 6.40 0.88 29.99
C SER A 281 5.13 0.21 29.51
N CYS A 282 4.61 -0.78 30.23
CA CYS A 282 3.32 -1.42 29.89
C CYS A 282 2.16 -0.41 29.90
N GLU A 283 2.12 0.50 30.90
CA GLU A 283 1.12 1.56 30.98
C GLU A 283 1.22 2.52 29.79
N ARG A 284 2.44 2.93 29.38
CA ARG A 284 2.66 3.74 28.17
C ARG A 284 2.21 3.00 26.91
N MET A 285 2.55 1.70 26.78
CA MET A 285 2.15 0.88 25.62
C MET A 285 0.63 0.73 25.51
N ALA A 286 -0.07 0.62 26.64
CA ALA A 286 -1.54 0.51 26.65
C ALA A 286 -2.25 1.73 26.06
N THR A 287 -1.60 2.90 26.03
CA THR A 287 -2.13 4.12 25.41
C THR A 287 -1.83 4.23 23.91
N LYS A 288 -0.96 3.37 23.38
CA LYS A 288 -0.56 3.43 21.96
C LYS A 288 -1.50 2.62 21.09
N LYS A 289 -1.87 3.18 19.94
CA LYS A 289 -2.74 2.52 18.97
C LYS A 289 -1.92 1.60 18.04
N ILE A 290 -1.37 0.51 18.58
CA ILE A 290 -0.71 -0.54 17.82
C ILE A 290 -1.63 -1.74 17.76
N TYR A 291 -2.10 -2.07 16.55
CA TYR A 291 -2.95 -3.22 16.26
C TYR A 291 -2.11 -4.35 15.72
N VAL A 292 -2.02 -5.45 16.45
CA VAL A 292 -1.19 -6.62 16.07
C VAL A 292 -2.08 -7.76 15.62
N ASP A 293 -1.74 -8.36 14.50
CA ASP A 293 -2.32 -9.60 14.00
C ASP A 293 -1.19 -10.64 13.87
N ASP A 294 -1.28 -11.74 14.60
CA ASP A 294 -0.29 -12.83 14.61
C ASP A 294 -0.82 -14.13 13.96
N THR A 295 -1.77 -13.99 13.03
CA THR A 295 -2.31 -15.12 12.26
C THR A 295 -1.24 -15.68 11.33
N SER A 296 -0.67 -16.83 11.69
CA SER A 296 0.32 -17.53 10.86
C SER A 296 -0.29 -17.99 9.52
N GLY A 297 0.45 -17.81 8.42
CA GLY A 297 0.01 -18.22 7.08
C GLY A 297 -1.23 -17.49 6.57
N ILE A 298 -1.42 -16.23 6.98
CA ILE A 298 -2.55 -15.41 6.53
C ILE A 298 -2.63 -15.37 5.01
N LYS A 299 -3.84 -15.49 4.47
CA LYS A 299 -4.08 -15.32 3.04
C LYS A 299 -4.00 -13.84 2.67
N LEU A 300 -3.47 -13.56 1.48
CA LEU A 300 -3.30 -12.19 0.97
C LEU A 300 -4.61 -11.39 0.94
N LEU A 301 -5.72 -12.06 0.58
CA LEU A 301 -7.05 -11.45 0.58
C LEU A 301 -7.52 -11.09 2.00
N ASP A 302 -7.30 -11.96 2.97
CA ASP A 302 -7.69 -11.74 4.38
C ASP A 302 -6.86 -10.59 4.98
N LEU A 303 -5.57 -10.53 4.67
CA LEU A 303 -4.69 -9.42 5.05
C LEU A 303 -5.25 -8.08 4.52
N ALA A 304 -5.56 -8.02 3.23
CA ALA A 304 -6.12 -6.82 2.60
C ALA A 304 -7.47 -6.43 3.23
N ALA A 305 -8.36 -7.39 3.47
CA ALA A 305 -9.65 -7.15 4.12
C ALA A 305 -9.49 -6.60 5.54
N LYS A 306 -8.56 -7.16 6.34
CA LYS A 306 -8.24 -6.66 7.68
C LYS A 306 -7.69 -5.23 7.66
N CYS A 307 -6.81 -4.89 6.69
CA CYS A 307 -6.30 -3.53 6.50
C CYS A 307 -7.42 -2.54 6.18
N ARG A 308 -8.32 -2.86 5.24
CA ARG A 308 -9.48 -2.02 4.88
C ARG A 308 -10.39 -1.81 6.10
N LYS A 309 -10.71 -2.88 6.83
CA LYS A 309 -11.53 -2.82 8.06
C LYS A 309 -10.88 -1.92 9.11
N LEU A 310 -9.57 -2.03 9.30
CA LEU A 310 -8.86 -1.20 10.27
C LEU A 310 -8.82 0.27 9.82
N LYS A 311 -8.56 0.56 8.54
CA LYS A 311 -8.59 1.92 7.99
C LYS A 311 -9.97 2.58 8.13
N TYR A 312 -11.04 1.80 7.97
CA TYR A 312 -12.40 2.29 8.21
C TYR A 312 -12.63 2.63 9.70
N LYS A 313 -12.09 1.81 10.62
CA LYS A 313 -12.20 2.03 12.06
C LYS A 313 -11.29 3.16 12.55
N GLU A 314 -10.09 3.26 12.01
CA GLU A 314 -9.06 4.25 12.32
C GLU A 314 -8.70 5.02 11.03
N PRO A 315 -9.45 6.08 10.67
CA PRO A 315 -9.20 6.86 9.44
C PRO A 315 -7.78 7.44 9.37
N ASP A 316 -7.19 7.75 10.55
CA ASP A 316 -5.83 8.28 10.69
C ASP A 316 -4.75 7.19 10.71
N LEU A 317 -5.06 5.95 10.27
CA LEU A 317 -4.08 4.87 10.16
C LEU A 317 -2.87 5.36 9.35
N GLY A 318 -1.70 5.42 10.01
CA GLY A 318 -0.50 6.06 9.46
C GLY A 318 0.60 5.10 9.01
N LEU A 319 0.51 3.81 9.35
CA LEU A 319 1.50 2.82 8.92
C LEU A 319 0.94 1.40 9.00
N ILE A 320 1.28 0.58 8.02
CA ILE A 320 1.03 -0.87 8.04
C ILE A 320 2.38 -1.58 7.92
N VAL A 321 2.64 -2.59 8.75
CA VAL A 321 3.85 -3.41 8.72
C VAL A 321 3.47 -4.88 8.52
N VAL A 322 4.15 -5.57 7.60
CA VAL A 322 3.98 -7.00 7.33
C VAL A 322 5.32 -7.72 7.54
N ASP A 323 5.46 -8.45 8.64
CA ASP A 323 6.69 -9.15 9.02
C ASP A 323 6.47 -10.67 9.07
N TYR A 324 6.90 -11.43 8.03
CA TYR A 324 7.53 -11.00 6.79
C TYR A 324 6.69 -11.47 5.59
N ILE A 325 6.79 -10.74 4.48
CA ILE A 325 5.96 -10.96 3.28
C ILE A 325 6.06 -12.38 2.70
N GLY A 326 7.18 -13.06 2.94
CA GLY A 326 7.38 -14.44 2.50
C GLY A 326 6.51 -15.48 3.21
N LEU A 327 5.79 -15.15 4.27
CA LEU A 327 4.83 -16.05 4.95
C LEU A 327 3.38 -15.81 4.54
N VAL A 328 3.12 -14.76 3.78
CA VAL A 328 1.79 -14.53 3.20
C VAL A 328 1.51 -15.60 2.14
N THR A 329 0.30 -16.16 2.17
CA THR A 329 -0.12 -17.22 1.23
C THR A 329 -1.09 -16.67 0.20
N THR A 330 -1.06 -17.22 -1.02
CA THR A 330 -2.02 -16.95 -2.09
C THR A 330 -2.99 -18.12 -2.24
N ASN A 331 -4.16 -17.88 -2.84
CA ASN A 331 -5.17 -18.93 -3.05
C ASN A 331 -4.85 -19.84 -4.25
N SER A 332 -3.65 -19.81 -4.80
CA SER A 332 -3.33 -20.61 -5.99
C SER A 332 -3.32 -22.12 -5.65
N LYS A 333 -4.28 -22.84 -6.19
CA LYS A 333 -4.43 -24.30 -6.01
C LYS A 333 -3.48 -25.11 -6.89
N THR A 334 -2.70 -24.48 -7.75
CA THR A 334 -1.77 -25.17 -8.66
C THR A 334 -0.41 -25.34 -7.99
N LYS A 335 -0.08 -26.59 -7.65
CA LYS A 335 1.22 -27.01 -7.07
C LYS A 335 2.44 -26.63 -7.94
N ASN A 336 2.26 -26.01 -9.09
CA ASN A 336 3.30 -25.68 -10.07
C ASN A 336 3.55 -24.19 -10.26
N GLU A 337 2.86 -23.30 -9.54
CA GLU A 337 3.23 -21.88 -9.58
C GLU A 337 4.55 -21.67 -8.85
N SER A 338 5.51 -21.05 -9.55
CA SER A 338 6.81 -20.77 -8.95
C SER A 338 6.64 -19.81 -7.79
N ARG A 339 7.36 -20.01 -6.70
CA ARG A 339 7.40 -19.10 -5.54
C ARG A 339 7.59 -17.64 -5.94
N GLN A 340 8.26 -17.41 -7.06
CA GLN A 340 8.50 -16.09 -7.62
C GLN A 340 7.20 -15.39 -8.05
N LEU A 341 6.24 -16.12 -8.65
CA LEU A 341 4.93 -15.57 -9.02
C LEU A 341 4.09 -15.22 -7.79
N GLU A 342 4.14 -16.04 -6.74
CA GLU A 342 3.45 -15.73 -5.48
C GLU A 342 3.96 -14.43 -4.86
N VAL A 343 5.30 -14.29 -4.78
CA VAL A 343 5.93 -13.07 -4.24
C VAL A 343 5.59 -11.85 -5.09
N GLN A 344 5.51 -12.01 -6.41
CA GLN A 344 5.08 -10.95 -7.32
C GLN A 344 3.63 -10.52 -7.05
N MET A 345 2.71 -11.48 -6.90
CA MET A 345 1.30 -11.17 -6.57
C MET A 345 1.18 -10.45 -5.24
N ILE A 346 1.94 -10.88 -4.22
CA ILE A 346 1.95 -10.26 -2.90
C ILE A 346 2.45 -8.80 -3.01
N SER A 347 3.59 -8.59 -3.67
CA SER A 347 4.21 -7.28 -3.87
C SER A 347 3.25 -6.30 -4.56
N GLN A 348 2.68 -6.70 -5.70
CA GLN A 348 1.72 -5.89 -6.45
C GLN A 348 0.45 -5.57 -5.64
N THR A 349 -0.05 -6.55 -4.87
CA THR A 349 -1.24 -6.34 -4.05
C THR A 349 -0.94 -5.38 -2.90
N LEU A 350 0.20 -5.50 -2.22
CA LEU A 350 0.60 -4.58 -1.16
C LEU A 350 0.80 -3.16 -1.69
N LYS A 351 1.40 -2.99 -2.89
CA LYS A 351 1.51 -1.67 -3.53
C LYS A 351 0.14 -1.08 -3.87
N LYS A 352 -0.77 -1.86 -4.46
CA LYS A 352 -2.15 -1.43 -4.74
C LYS A 352 -2.89 -1.05 -3.46
N LEU A 353 -2.74 -1.84 -2.40
CA LEU A 353 -3.37 -1.60 -1.11
C LEU A 353 -2.83 -0.31 -0.46
N ALA A 354 -1.53 -0.04 -0.56
CA ALA A 354 -0.94 1.22 -0.07
C ALA A 354 -1.57 2.44 -0.76
N LEU A 355 -1.71 2.39 -2.09
CA LEU A 355 -2.35 3.44 -2.89
C LEU A 355 -3.85 3.58 -2.57
N GLU A 356 -4.57 2.47 -2.44
CA GLU A 356 -6.00 2.44 -2.14
C GLU A 356 -6.33 3.03 -0.78
N LEU A 357 -5.55 2.65 0.24
CA LEU A 357 -5.77 3.09 1.62
C LEU A 357 -5.15 4.44 1.93
N GLU A 358 -4.29 4.96 1.04
CA GLU A 358 -3.46 6.14 1.29
C GLU A 358 -2.65 6.00 2.59
N VAL A 359 -2.00 4.83 2.77
CA VAL A 359 -1.19 4.49 3.94
C VAL A 359 0.13 3.89 3.48
N PRO A 360 1.29 4.30 4.03
CA PRO A 360 2.54 3.62 3.77
C PRO A 360 2.53 2.18 4.31
N ILE A 361 3.03 1.24 3.51
CA ILE A 361 3.14 -0.17 3.88
C ILE A 361 4.60 -0.59 3.89
N ILE A 362 5.09 -1.10 5.04
CA ILE A 362 6.41 -1.72 5.15
C ILE A 362 6.26 -3.23 5.00
N GLY A 363 6.83 -3.79 3.95
CA GLY A 363 6.99 -5.22 3.77
C GLY A 363 8.38 -5.67 4.20
N VAL A 364 8.46 -6.52 5.22
CA VAL A 364 9.74 -7.08 5.66
C VAL A 364 10.11 -8.27 4.78
N ALA A 365 11.34 -8.30 4.27
CA ALA A 365 11.83 -9.34 3.36
C ALA A 365 13.17 -9.94 3.85
N GLN A 366 13.55 -11.07 3.26
CA GLN A 366 14.82 -11.72 3.56
C GLN A 366 15.77 -11.63 2.38
N LEU A 367 17.05 -11.26 2.65
CA LEU A 367 18.12 -11.25 1.65
C LEU A 367 18.65 -12.66 1.34
N ASN A 368 19.15 -12.85 0.12
CA ASN A 368 19.81 -14.08 -0.32
C ASN A 368 21.13 -14.31 0.48
N ARG A 369 21.52 -15.57 0.62
CA ARG A 369 22.82 -15.95 1.26
C ARG A 369 24.04 -15.45 0.49
N ASN A 370 23.91 -15.18 -0.79
CA ASN A 370 25.01 -14.72 -1.63
C ASN A 370 25.65 -13.40 -1.15
N VAL A 371 24.90 -12.55 -0.43
CA VAL A 371 25.44 -11.33 0.21
C VAL A 371 26.59 -11.66 1.16
N GLU A 372 26.43 -12.71 1.97
CA GLU A 372 27.45 -13.13 2.94
C GLU A 372 28.71 -13.68 2.26
N ASN A 373 28.53 -14.38 1.13
CA ASN A 373 29.62 -14.98 0.37
C ASN A 373 30.43 -13.93 -0.42
N ARG A 374 29.76 -12.86 -0.89
CA ARG A 374 30.41 -11.79 -1.66
C ARG A 374 31.18 -10.82 -0.76
N GLY A 375 30.83 -10.72 0.52
CA GLY A 375 31.52 -9.86 1.50
C GLY A 375 31.40 -8.35 1.22
N GLY A 376 30.44 -7.90 0.41
CA GLY A 376 30.23 -6.50 0.06
C GLY A 376 28.87 -5.96 0.55
N GLU A 377 28.63 -4.71 0.22
CA GLU A 377 27.34 -4.05 0.51
C GLU A 377 26.19 -4.75 -0.21
N PRO A 378 24.99 -4.82 0.41
CA PRO A 378 23.82 -5.45 -0.21
C PRO A 378 23.36 -4.67 -1.44
N GLN A 379 22.95 -5.38 -2.49
CA GLN A 379 22.45 -4.84 -3.76
C GLN A 379 21.00 -5.28 -3.98
N LEU A 380 20.27 -4.58 -4.85
CA LEU A 380 18.87 -4.91 -5.17
C LEU A 380 18.71 -6.35 -5.67
N SER A 381 19.71 -6.87 -6.41
CA SER A 381 19.76 -8.28 -6.85
C SER A 381 19.83 -9.30 -5.72
N ASP A 382 20.13 -8.87 -4.50
CA ASP A 382 20.21 -9.75 -3.32
C ASP A 382 18.83 -9.98 -2.66
N LEU A 383 17.79 -9.28 -3.10
CA LEU A 383 16.42 -9.58 -2.72
C LEU A 383 16.05 -10.97 -3.26
N ARG A 384 15.82 -11.92 -2.38
CA ARG A 384 15.52 -13.31 -2.73
C ARG A 384 14.19 -13.41 -3.48
N GLU A 385 14.20 -14.11 -4.64
CA GLU A 385 13.00 -14.46 -5.42
C GLU A 385 12.19 -13.28 -5.98
N SER A 386 12.78 -12.07 -6.15
CA SER A 386 11.93 -10.89 -6.30
C SER A 386 12.48 -9.74 -7.13
N GLY A 387 12.76 -9.96 -8.41
CA GLY A 387 12.83 -8.83 -9.36
C GLY A 387 11.55 -7.99 -9.35
N SER A 388 10.40 -8.57 -8.98
CA SER A 388 9.12 -7.89 -8.83
C SER A 388 9.05 -6.96 -7.62
N ILE A 389 9.56 -7.39 -6.45
CA ILE A 389 9.60 -6.50 -5.26
C ILE A 389 10.43 -5.26 -5.55
N GLU A 390 11.55 -5.42 -6.26
CA GLU A 390 12.36 -4.29 -6.68
C GLU A 390 11.59 -3.32 -7.58
N GLN A 391 10.76 -3.83 -8.51
CA GLN A 391 9.98 -3.01 -9.42
C GLN A 391 8.83 -2.28 -8.70
N ASP A 392 8.09 -2.97 -7.85
CA ASP A 392 6.88 -2.46 -7.20
C ASP A 392 7.16 -1.51 -6.03
N ALA A 393 8.25 -1.73 -5.27
CA ALA A 393 8.60 -0.91 -4.13
C ALA A 393 8.99 0.53 -4.53
N ASP A 394 8.56 1.50 -3.75
CA ASP A 394 8.98 2.90 -3.88
C ASP A 394 10.30 3.14 -3.15
N ILE A 395 10.45 2.53 -1.96
CA ILE A 395 11.66 2.59 -1.14
C ILE A 395 12.14 1.17 -0.85
N VAL A 396 13.43 0.90 -1.03
CA VAL A 396 14.07 -0.36 -0.62
C VAL A 396 15.19 -0.04 0.37
N MET A 397 15.00 -0.53 1.59
CA MET A 397 15.94 -0.41 2.69
C MET A 397 16.58 -1.78 2.99
N MET A 398 17.89 -1.83 3.10
CA MET A 398 18.64 -3.06 3.37
C MET A 398 19.50 -2.89 4.60
N LEU A 399 19.21 -3.70 5.63
CA LEU A 399 19.96 -3.71 6.88
C LEU A 399 21.12 -4.70 6.76
N HIS A 400 22.33 -4.25 7.02
CA HIS A 400 23.54 -5.04 6.84
C HIS A 400 24.57 -4.80 7.95
N GLU A 401 25.11 -5.88 8.50
CA GLU A 401 26.26 -5.87 9.39
C GLU A 401 27.49 -6.18 8.54
N LYS A 402 28.45 -5.29 8.48
CA LYS A 402 29.70 -5.52 7.74
C LYS A 402 30.46 -6.69 8.37
N LYS A 403 30.42 -7.86 7.72
CA LYS A 403 31.30 -8.98 8.02
C LYS A 403 32.27 -9.13 6.83
N PHE A 404 33.54 -8.90 7.06
CA PHE A 404 34.54 -9.10 6.01
C PHE A 404 35.07 -10.53 6.03
N ASN A 405 34.92 -11.24 4.90
CA ASN A 405 35.60 -12.51 4.59
C ASN A 405 36.86 -12.23 3.80
N THR A 406 37.79 -11.45 4.30
CA THR A 406 39.11 -11.26 3.68
C THR A 406 40.19 -11.49 4.71
N GLY A 407 41.32 -12.04 4.26
CA GLY A 407 42.40 -12.58 5.07
C GLY A 407 42.81 -11.74 6.28
N SER A 408 43.49 -12.30 7.18
CA SER A 408 43.77 -11.89 8.58
C SER A 408 44.06 -10.41 8.86
N ASN A 409 44.47 -9.62 7.87
CA ASN A 409 44.80 -8.19 8.05
C ASN A 409 43.60 -7.24 7.89
N SER A 410 42.63 -7.57 7.05
CA SER A 410 41.45 -6.68 6.78
C SER A 410 40.40 -6.77 7.90
N LYS A 411 40.31 -7.92 8.57
CA LYS A 411 39.43 -8.10 9.72
C LYS A 411 39.82 -7.20 10.88
N ASN A 412 41.14 -7.09 11.15
CA ASN A 412 41.66 -6.23 12.21
C ASN A 412 41.43 -4.73 11.99
N GLN A 413 41.34 -4.24 10.74
CA GLN A 413 41.10 -2.83 10.47
C GLN A 413 39.63 -2.45 10.66
N LEU A 414 38.71 -3.32 10.30
CA LEU A 414 37.28 -3.01 10.39
C LEU A 414 36.76 -3.17 11.82
N ASP A 415 37.26 -4.20 12.53
CA ASP A 415 36.96 -4.35 13.96
C ASP A 415 37.47 -3.12 14.71
N LYS A 416 38.64 -2.57 14.38
CA LYS A 416 39.15 -1.30 14.90
C LYS A 416 38.28 -0.10 14.54
N HIS A 417 37.82 0.00 13.30
CA HIS A 417 36.91 1.07 12.87
C HIS A 417 35.61 1.07 13.68
N ASN A 418 34.96 -0.09 13.76
CA ASN A 418 33.73 -0.22 14.55
C ASN A 418 33.99 0.05 16.03
N GLU A 419 35.11 -0.44 16.60
CA GLU A 419 35.51 -0.15 17.97
C GLU A 419 35.75 1.32 18.23
N GLU A 420 36.35 2.06 17.31
CA GLU A 420 36.58 3.51 17.47
C GLU A 420 35.28 4.30 17.45
N VAL A 421 34.34 3.97 16.55
CA VAL A 421 33.01 4.59 16.54
C VAL A 421 32.23 4.25 17.81
N LEU A 422 32.29 3.00 18.27
CA LEU A 422 31.63 2.58 19.51
C LEU A 422 32.27 3.24 20.75
N LYS A 423 33.60 3.40 20.81
CA LYS A 423 34.27 4.15 21.87
C LYS A 423 33.85 5.64 21.90
N ALA A 424 33.74 6.28 20.72
CA ALA A 424 33.23 7.64 20.64
C ALA A 424 31.80 7.74 21.17
N GLN A 425 30.95 6.75 20.86
CA GLN A 425 29.60 6.64 21.40
C GLN A 425 29.56 6.42 22.90
N GLU A 426 30.42 5.54 23.45
CA GLU A 426 30.54 5.23 24.88
C GLU A 426 30.97 6.45 25.69
N ASN A 427 31.94 7.24 25.19
CA ASN A 427 32.40 8.46 25.81
C ASN A 427 31.28 9.49 26.04
N VAL A 428 30.30 9.53 25.12
CA VAL A 428 29.18 10.48 25.20
C VAL A 428 28.02 9.94 26.04
N THR A 429 27.74 8.62 25.92
CA THR A 429 26.52 8.03 26.48
C THR A 429 26.76 7.25 27.78
N GLY A 430 28.01 6.90 28.09
CA GLY A 430 28.38 6.06 29.26
C GLY A 430 27.86 4.61 29.13
N ALA A 431 27.46 4.18 27.93
CA ALA A 431 26.95 2.85 27.68
C ALA A 431 28.13 1.90 27.40
N THR A 432 28.49 1.08 28.39
CA THR A 432 29.45 -0.02 28.22
C THR A 432 28.73 -1.29 27.82
N GLY A 433 29.25 -2.03 26.81
CA GLY A 433 28.79 -3.39 26.57
C GLY A 433 29.12 -3.99 25.23
N ASP A 434 29.57 -5.25 25.24
CA ASP A 434 29.84 -6.15 24.11
C ASP A 434 28.60 -6.43 23.22
N ASP A 435 27.42 -5.93 23.61
CA ASP A 435 26.13 -6.23 22.98
C ASP A 435 25.62 -5.13 22.03
N ILE A 436 26.41 -4.08 21.80
CA ILE A 436 26.08 -3.01 20.85
C ILE A 436 26.79 -3.28 19.54
N LYS A 437 26.01 -3.35 18.46
CA LYS A 437 26.52 -3.54 17.09
C LYS A 437 26.27 -2.33 16.25
N LEU A 438 27.25 -1.93 15.46
CA LEU A 438 27.09 -0.97 14.39
C LEU A 438 26.53 -1.68 13.15
N VAL A 439 25.38 -1.22 12.68
CA VAL A 439 24.65 -1.80 11.55
C VAL A 439 24.28 -0.69 10.58
N ASP A 440 24.57 -0.90 9.31
CA ASP A 440 24.23 0.07 8.27
C ASP A 440 22.85 -0.23 7.66
N LEU A 441 22.01 0.78 7.55
CA LEU A 441 20.77 0.75 6.79
C LEU A 441 21.00 1.44 5.45
N PHE A 442 21.08 0.66 4.39
CA PHE A 442 21.24 1.16 3.02
C PHE A 442 19.90 1.44 2.37
N ILE A 443 19.71 2.62 1.83
CA ILE A 443 18.58 2.95 0.97
C ILE A 443 19.04 2.75 -0.47
N ARG A 444 18.66 1.61 -1.07
CA ARG A 444 19.09 1.19 -2.41
C ARG A 444 18.12 1.60 -3.51
N LYS A 445 16.90 1.95 -3.14
CA LYS A 445 15.90 2.57 -4.02
C LYS A 445 15.12 3.59 -3.23
N ASN A 446 14.89 4.76 -3.83
CA ASN A 446 13.99 5.78 -3.31
C ASN A 446 13.44 6.58 -4.49
N ARG A 447 12.15 6.39 -4.81
CA ARG A 447 11.52 7.08 -5.96
C ARG A 447 11.30 8.57 -5.71
N SER A 448 11.07 8.95 -4.46
CA SER A 448 10.70 10.32 -4.07
C SER A 448 11.80 11.08 -3.34
N GLY A 449 12.98 10.46 -3.12
CA GLY A 449 14.03 11.05 -2.32
C GLY A 449 15.44 10.58 -2.69
N ARG A 450 16.36 10.72 -1.75
CA ARG A 450 17.79 10.41 -1.96
C ARG A 450 18.08 8.96 -1.55
N MET A 451 18.99 8.31 -2.28
CA MET A 451 19.65 7.09 -1.83
C MET A 451 20.75 7.45 -0.84
N GLY A 452 21.11 6.49 0.02
CA GLY A 452 22.17 6.75 0.99
C GLY A 452 22.32 5.62 1.99
N ARG A 453 23.09 5.90 3.03
CA ARG A 453 23.37 4.99 4.13
C ARG A 453 23.12 5.68 5.47
N VAL A 454 22.50 4.98 6.38
CA VAL A 454 22.20 5.43 7.73
C VAL A 454 22.85 4.45 8.70
N PRO A 455 23.94 4.84 9.38
CA PRO A 455 24.53 4.02 10.43
C PRO A 455 23.64 4.04 11.66
N LEU A 456 23.39 2.86 12.23
CA LEU A 456 22.53 2.63 13.38
C LEU A 456 23.25 1.77 14.41
N LEU A 457 22.93 1.99 15.68
CA LEU A 457 23.39 1.16 16.78
C LEU A 457 22.31 0.14 17.13
N PHE A 458 22.61 -1.12 16.99
CA PHE A 458 21.72 -2.18 17.39
C PHE A 458 22.09 -2.71 18.78
N LYS A 459 21.29 -2.39 19.79
CA LYS A 459 21.36 -2.93 21.14
C LYS A 459 20.55 -4.23 21.19
N LYS A 460 21.23 -5.33 20.86
CA LYS A 460 20.60 -6.65 20.67
C LYS A 460 19.82 -7.10 21.91
N ASN A 461 20.40 -6.97 23.08
CA ASN A 461 19.79 -7.39 24.34
C ASN A 461 18.55 -6.58 24.73
N PHE A 462 18.38 -5.38 24.16
CA PHE A 462 17.22 -4.52 24.36
C PHE A 462 16.27 -4.52 23.14
N CYS A 463 16.57 -5.28 22.09
CA CYS A 463 15.81 -5.28 20.83
C CYS A 463 15.61 -3.88 20.23
N ARG A 464 16.57 -2.96 20.42
CA ARG A 464 16.43 -1.54 20.12
C ARG A 464 17.51 -1.05 19.15
N PHE A 465 17.07 -0.24 18.19
CA PHE A 465 17.95 0.55 17.33
C PHE A 465 18.00 2.00 17.82
N ASP A 466 19.18 2.56 17.90
CA ASP A 466 19.44 3.95 18.24
C ASP A 466 20.25 4.63 17.13
N THR A 467 20.20 5.97 17.10
CA THR A 467 21.08 6.80 16.27
C THR A 467 22.45 6.95 16.93
N LEU A 468 23.47 7.20 16.12
CA LEU A 468 24.79 7.58 16.66
C LEU A 468 24.71 8.96 17.33
N SER A 469 25.59 9.21 18.30
CA SER A 469 25.87 10.54 18.80
C SER A 469 26.59 11.36 17.71
N GLU A 470 26.58 12.70 17.82
CA GLU A 470 27.27 13.56 16.86
C GLU A 470 28.76 13.26 16.74
N GLU A 471 29.40 12.91 17.86
CA GLU A 471 30.82 12.55 17.90
C GLU A 471 31.09 11.21 17.24
N ALA A 472 30.30 10.19 17.54
CA ALA A 472 30.38 8.88 16.91
C ALA A 472 30.09 8.96 15.41
N GLU A 473 29.15 9.80 15.02
CA GLU A 473 28.81 10.02 13.61
C GLU A 473 29.93 10.73 12.85
N ARG A 474 30.57 11.73 13.45
CA ARG A 474 31.72 12.38 12.89
C ARG A 474 32.86 11.36 12.66
N ARG A 475 33.17 10.57 13.70
CA ARG A 475 34.21 9.53 13.61
C ARG A 475 33.90 8.49 12.55
N TYR A 476 32.64 8.07 12.45
CA TYR A 476 32.17 7.16 11.39
C TYR A 476 32.45 7.74 9.99
N ASN A 477 32.11 9.00 9.75
CA ASN A 477 32.31 9.64 8.45
C ASN A 477 33.80 9.88 8.13
N GLU A 478 34.64 10.20 9.11
CA GLU A 478 36.09 10.36 8.95
C GLU A 478 36.71 9.03 8.49
N LEU A 479 36.44 7.95 9.19
CA LEU A 479 36.98 6.62 8.90
C LEU A 479 36.50 6.08 7.55
N GLU A 480 35.28 6.41 7.14
CA GLU A 480 34.78 6.08 5.79
C GLU A 480 35.55 6.83 4.70
N SER A 481 35.82 8.12 4.88
CA SER A 481 36.58 8.91 3.92
C SER A 481 38.03 8.43 3.81
N GLU A 482 38.64 8.00 4.90
CA GLU A 482 39.96 7.38 4.91
C GLU A 482 39.99 6.06 4.15
N SER A 483 38.93 5.23 4.29
CA SER A 483 38.84 3.92 3.62
C SER A 483 38.72 4.04 2.08
N ILE A 484 38.09 5.10 1.58
CA ILE A 484 37.96 5.37 0.15
C ILE A 484 39.31 5.79 -0.48
N ASN A 485 40.14 6.49 0.26
CA ASN A 485 41.44 6.95 -0.21
C ASN A 485 42.53 5.85 -0.26
N TYR A 486 42.28 4.67 0.31
CA TYR A 486 43.18 3.52 0.32
C TYR A 486 42.91 2.49 -0.80
N LEU A 487 41.92 2.69 -1.65
CA LEU A 487 41.77 1.83 -2.83
C LEU A 487 42.86 2.18 -3.85
N PRO A 488 43.74 1.22 -4.26
CA PRO A 488 44.72 1.50 -5.28
C PRO A 488 43.99 1.87 -6.58
N SER A 489 44.36 2.98 -7.16
CA SER A 489 43.97 3.36 -8.53
C SER A 489 44.45 2.27 -9.48
N GLU A 490 43.52 1.48 -10.05
CA GLU A 490 43.78 0.59 -11.18
C GLU A 490 44.11 1.38 -12.43
#